data_d27f1479349e58354b1ceddd8afaa445
#
_entry.id   d27f1479349e58354b1ceddd8afaa445
#
_cell.length_a   1.000
_cell.length_b   1.000
_cell.length_c   1.000
_cell.angle_alpha   90.00
_cell.angle_beta   90.00
_cell.angle_gamma   90.00
#
_symmetry.space_group_name_H-M   'P 1'
#
loop_
_entity.id
_entity.type
_entity.pdbx_description
1 polymer ?
#
loop_
_entity_poly.entity_id
_entity_poly.type
_entity_poly.pdbx_seq_one_letter_code
_entity_poly.pdbx_strand_id
1 'polypeptide(L)'
;MLDVGCGEAAISLYLAERGYTTVGLDLSPTAVELARREAEKRGLSNASFEVADISSFTGYDGRFGTIVDSTLFHSIPVEAREGYQQSIVRAAEPGASYFVLVFDKAAIPEGPPYAVTEDELRQVVSKYWVIDEIKPARIYANWPEGYTEIPGAPRMKIEVAPNGRKSVAAWLLSAHLG
;
A
#
# COMPACT_ATOMS: atom_id res chain seq x y z
N MET A 1 1.63 6.81 -12.47
CA MET A 1 1.86 6.22 -11.15
C MET A 1 0.96 4.99 -10.99
N LEU A 2 1.43 3.94 -10.33
CA LEU A 2 0.67 2.75 -9.97
C LEU A 2 0.37 2.76 -8.46
N ASP A 3 -0.89 2.57 -8.08
CA ASP A 3 -1.36 2.41 -6.69
C ASP A 3 -1.77 0.95 -6.49
N VAL A 4 -0.96 0.20 -5.76
CA VAL A 4 -1.15 -1.24 -5.59
C VAL A 4 -1.95 -1.53 -4.33
N GLY A 5 -3.05 -2.30 -4.46
CA GLY A 5 -4.02 -2.49 -3.41
C GLY A 5 -4.74 -1.17 -3.11
N CYS A 6 -5.21 -0.48 -4.16
CA CYS A 6 -5.69 0.90 -4.07
C CYS A 6 -6.95 1.06 -3.20
N GLY A 7 -7.70 -0.03 -2.91
CA GLY A 7 -8.96 0.05 -2.19
C GLY A 7 -9.93 1.04 -2.84
N GLU A 8 -10.48 1.96 -2.06
CA GLU A 8 -11.33 3.07 -2.54
C GLU A 8 -10.50 4.24 -3.13
N ALA A 9 -9.22 4.02 -3.39
CA ALA A 9 -8.30 4.86 -4.17
C ALA A 9 -8.02 6.28 -3.61
N ALA A 10 -7.98 6.44 -2.29
CA ALA A 10 -7.71 7.74 -1.68
C ALA A 10 -6.43 8.41 -2.20
N ILE A 11 -5.34 7.65 -2.39
CA ILE A 11 -4.06 8.16 -2.90
C ILE A 11 -4.14 8.45 -4.40
N SER A 12 -4.67 7.52 -5.19
CA SER A 12 -4.83 7.70 -6.64
C SER A 12 -5.67 8.93 -6.96
N LEU A 13 -6.80 9.11 -6.29
CA LEU A 13 -7.68 10.26 -6.50
C LEU A 13 -7.01 11.57 -6.06
N TYR A 14 -6.35 11.58 -4.90
CA TYR A 14 -5.61 12.74 -4.41
C TYR A 14 -4.51 13.20 -5.38
N LEU A 15 -3.78 12.26 -5.99
CA LEU A 15 -2.72 12.55 -6.95
C LEU A 15 -3.29 12.93 -8.32
N ALA A 16 -4.38 12.31 -8.76
CA ALA A 16 -5.05 12.68 -10.01
C ALA A 16 -5.59 14.11 -9.99
N GLU A 17 -6.13 14.59 -8.86
CA GLU A 17 -6.52 15.99 -8.66
C GLU A 17 -5.34 16.97 -8.81
N ARG A 18 -4.11 16.50 -8.67
CA ARG A 18 -2.85 17.26 -8.84
C ARG A 18 -2.21 17.09 -10.20
N GLY A 19 -2.92 16.47 -11.15
CA GLY A 19 -2.50 16.31 -12.53
C GLY A 19 -1.65 15.07 -12.82
N TYR A 20 -1.47 14.17 -11.85
CA TYR A 20 -0.79 12.89 -12.12
C TYR A 20 -1.74 11.93 -12.84
N THR A 21 -1.20 11.15 -13.79
CA THR A 21 -1.92 9.99 -14.33
C THR A 21 -1.76 8.80 -13.39
N THR A 22 -2.87 8.25 -12.90
CA THR A 22 -2.88 7.18 -11.91
C THR A 22 -3.61 5.94 -12.41
N VAL A 23 -3.07 4.79 -12.08
CA VAL A 23 -3.72 3.47 -12.24
C VAL A 23 -3.77 2.83 -10.86
N GLY A 24 -4.96 2.46 -10.39
CA GLY A 24 -5.16 1.72 -9.16
C GLY A 24 -5.53 0.28 -9.48
N LEU A 25 -4.89 -0.67 -8.81
CA LEU A 25 -5.19 -2.10 -8.88
C LEU A 25 -5.61 -2.61 -7.52
N ASP A 26 -6.71 -3.36 -7.45
CA ASP A 26 -7.17 -4.02 -6.24
C ASP A 26 -7.85 -5.35 -6.57
N LEU A 27 -7.79 -6.32 -5.66
CA LEU A 27 -8.45 -7.61 -5.80
C LEU A 27 -9.97 -7.53 -5.61
N SER A 28 -10.46 -6.50 -4.91
CA SER A 28 -11.88 -6.30 -4.58
C SER A 28 -12.63 -5.60 -5.70
N PRO A 29 -13.54 -6.27 -6.43
CA PRO A 29 -14.38 -5.61 -7.44
C PRO A 29 -15.22 -4.46 -6.86
N THR A 30 -15.67 -4.59 -5.62
CA THR A 30 -16.46 -3.56 -4.94
C THR A 30 -15.63 -2.30 -4.68
N ALA A 31 -14.39 -2.44 -4.21
CA ALA A 31 -13.50 -1.32 -3.97
C ALA A 31 -13.17 -0.60 -5.29
N VAL A 32 -12.85 -1.34 -6.34
CA VAL A 32 -12.58 -0.80 -7.68
C VAL A 32 -13.80 -0.04 -8.24
N GLU A 33 -15.01 -0.55 -8.07
CA GLU A 33 -16.23 0.13 -8.52
C GLU A 33 -16.46 1.43 -7.74
N LEU A 34 -16.24 1.44 -6.43
CA LEU A 34 -16.33 2.66 -5.61
C LEU A 34 -15.28 3.69 -6.06
N ALA A 35 -14.04 3.26 -6.32
CA ALA A 35 -12.98 4.13 -6.83
C ALA A 35 -13.35 4.76 -8.18
N ARG A 36 -13.90 3.97 -9.12
CA ARG A 36 -14.36 4.48 -10.43
C ARG A 36 -15.46 5.53 -10.30
N ARG A 37 -16.47 5.25 -9.48
CA ARG A 37 -17.57 6.20 -9.22
C ARG A 37 -17.08 7.50 -8.59
N GLU A 38 -16.16 7.42 -7.66
CA GLU A 38 -15.61 8.61 -7.03
C GLU A 38 -14.74 9.43 -7.99
N ALA A 39 -13.96 8.78 -8.86
CA ALA A 39 -13.23 9.46 -9.94
C ALA A 39 -14.16 10.17 -10.92
N GLU A 40 -15.22 9.50 -11.36
CA GLU A 40 -16.24 10.09 -12.25
C GLU A 40 -16.92 11.31 -11.59
N LYS A 41 -17.36 11.18 -10.34
CA LYS A 41 -17.96 12.25 -9.56
C LYS A 41 -17.06 13.48 -9.42
N ARG A 42 -15.73 13.29 -9.33
CA ARG A 42 -14.73 14.36 -9.28
C ARG A 42 -14.27 14.84 -10.67
N GLY A 43 -14.72 14.22 -11.76
CA GLY A 43 -14.32 14.55 -13.12
C GLY A 43 -12.85 14.21 -13.44
N LEU A 44 -12.28 13.17 -12.79
CA LEU A 44 -10.88 12.78 -12.92
C LEU A 44 -10.69 11.75 -14.06
N SER A 45 -10.52 12.24 -15.28
CA SER A 45 -10.27 11.38 -16.46
C SER A 45 -8.84 10.79 -16.51
N ASN A 46 -7.94 11.25 -15.65
CA ASN A 46 -6.56 10.81 -15.51
C ASN A 46 -6.36 9.74 -14.41
N ALA A 47 -7.44 9.22 -13.82
CA ALA A 47 -7.43 8.11 -12.88
C ALA A 47 -8.18 6.91 -13.48
N SER A 48 -7.58 5.73 -13.46
CA SER A 48 -8.19 4.48 -13.91
C SER A 48 -8.01 3.38 -12.87
N PHE A 49 -8.96 2.44 -12.79
CA PHE A 49 -8.98 1.40 -11.77
C PHE A 49 -9.36 0.06 -12.36
N GLU A 50 -8.64 -1.01 -12.00
CA GLU A 50 -8.88 -2.35 -12.50
C GLU A 50 -8.85 -3.39 -11.37
N VAL A 51 -9.66 -4.44 -11.52
CA VAL A 51 -9.61 -5.61 -10.64
C VAL A 51 -8.45 -6.48 -11.07
N ALA A 52 -7.48 -6.68 -10.17
CA ALA A 52 -6.31 -7.50 -10.47
C ALA A 52 -5.75 -8.16 -9.20
N ASP A 53 -5.20 -9.35 -9.36
CA ASP A 53 -4.36 -9.99 -8.36
C ASP A 53 -2.96 -9.36 -8.43
N ILE A 54 -2.59 -8.64 -7.36
CA ILE A 54 -1.35 -7.90 -7.32
C ILE A 54 -0.10 -8.79 -7.38
N SER A 55 -0.23 -10.06 -7.03
CA SER A 55 0.87 -11.03 -7.08
C SER A 55 1.17 -11.57 -8.48
N SER A 56 0.29 -11.30 -9.47
CA SER A 56 0.38 -11.92 -10.80
C SER A 56 -0.15 -11.07 -11.96
N PHE A 57 -0.50 -9.79 -11.73
CA PHE A 57 -1.03 -8.92 -12.79
C PHE A 57 -0.05 -8.73 -13.96
N THR A 58 -0.57 -8.48 -15.16
CA THR A 58 0.20 -8.29 -16.40
C THR A 58 -0.36 -7.10 -17.21
N GLY A 59 0.30 -6.75 -18.33
CA GLY A 59 -0.20 -5.74 -19.27
C GLY A 59 0.26 -4.31 -18.99
N TYR A 60 1.21 -4.15 -18.05
CA TYR A 60 1.75 -2.84 -17.65
C TYR A 60 3.27 -2.76 -17.69
N ASP A 61 3.93 -3.60 -18.48
CA ASP A 61 5.38 -3.76 -18.50
C ASP A 61 6.10 -2.41 -18.77
N GLY A 62 7.01 -2.03 -17.86
CA GLY A 62 7.83 -0.82 -18.00
C GLY A 62 7.04 0.51 -18.03
N ARG A 63 5.84 0.57 -17.45
CA ARG A 63 4.90 1.69 -17.64
C ARG A 63 4.94 2.76 -16.54
N PHE A 64 5.40 2.44 -15.35
CA PHE A 64 5.23 3.32 -14.20
C PHE A 64 6.54 3.84 -13.64
N GLY A 65 6.71 5.17 -13.61
CA GLY A 65 7.83 5.84 -12.94
C GLY A 65 7.68 5.94 -11.43
N THR A 66 6.49 5.64 -10.90
CA THR A 66 6.25 5.63 -9.45
C THR A 66 5.26 4.53 -9.11
N ILE A 67 5.57 3.77 -8.06
CA ILE A 67 4.71 2.73 -7.48
C ILE A 67 4.49 3.06 -6.00
N VAL A 68 3.24 3.01 -5.56
CA VAL A 68 2.86 3.28 -4.17
C VAL A 68 2.12 2.08 -3.60
N ASP A 69 2.59 1.62 -2.46
CA ASP A 69 1.96 0.61 -1.60
C ASP A 69 1.58 1.28 -0.28
N SER A 70 0.33 1.63 -0.15
CA SER A 70 -0.20 2.16 1.11
C SER A 70 -1.03 1.09 1.81
N THR A 71 -0.38 0.31 2.67
CA THR A 71 -1.01 -0.72 3.52
C THR A 71 -1.36 -2.06 2.83
N LEU A 72 -0.95 -2.28 1.59
CA LEU A 72 -1.12 -3.59 0.93
C LEU A 72 -0.12 -4.63 1.45
N PHE A 73 1.16 -4.28 1.59
CA PHE A 73 2.25 -5.21 1.89
C PHE A 73 1.98 -6.12 3.10
N HIS A 74 1.39 -5.57 4.16
CA HIS A 74 1.01 -6.36 5.34
C HIS A 74 -0.34 -7.07 5.20
N SER A 75 -1.11 -6.77 4.16
CA SER A 75 -2.43 -7.37 3.93
C SER A 75 -2.36 -8.63 3.07
N ILE A 76 -1.26 -8.82 2.32
CA ILE A 76 -1.05 -10.02 1.50
C ILE A 76 -0.35 -11.13 2.30
N PRO A 77 -0.64 -12.42 2.02
CA PRO A 77 0.08 -13.54 2.60
C PRO A 77 1.58 -13.45 2.32
N VAL A 78 2.39 -13.93 3.27
CA VAL A 78 3.86 -13.84 3.17
C VAL A 78 4.38 -14.53 1.90
N GLU A 79 3.79 -15.68 1.54
CA GLU A 79 4.12 -16.45 0.34
C GLU A 79 3.80 -15.73 -0.98
N ALA A 80 2.88 -14.77 -0.97
CA ALA A 80 2.52 -13.99 -2.15
C ALA A 80 3.46 -12.78 -2.39
N ARG A 81 4.28 -12.41 -1.41
CA ARG A 81 5.16 -11.23 -1.49
C ARG A 81 6.18 -11.31 -2.60
N GLU A 82 6.70 -12.50 -2.90
CA GLU A 82 7.65 -12.71 -4.01
C GLU A 82 7.01 -12.39 -5.36
N GLY A 83 5.85 -12.98 -5.67
CA GLY A 83 5.10 -12.71 -6.90
C GLY A 83 4.66 -11.24 -7.01
N TYR A 84 4.29 -10.65 -5.88
CA TYR A 84 3.98 -9.22 -5.81
C TYR A 84 5.19 -8.36 -6.22
N GLN A 85 6.36 -8.57 -5.64
CA GLN A 85 7.57 -7.82 -5.99
C GLN A 85 7.95 -7.99 -7.46
N GLN A 86 7.90 -9.21 -7.98
CA GLN A 86 8.16 -9.49 -9.41
C GLN A 86 7.18 -8.76 -10.33
N SER A 87 5.91 -8.69 -9.96
CA SER A 87 4.87 -8.05 -10.75
C SER A 87 5.05 -6.53 -10.82
N ILE A 88 5.36 -5.87 -9.69
CA ILE A 88 5.60 -4.42 -9.68
C ILE A 88 6.91 -4.03 -10.35
N VAL A 89 7.97 -4.85 -10.22
CA VAL A 89 9.24 -4.62 -10.94
C VAL A 89 9.04 -4.69 -12.45
N ARG A 90 8.28 -5.68 -12.92
CA ARG A 90 7.95 -5.77 -14.36
C ARG A 90 7.17 -4.55 -14.85
N ALA A 91 6.29 -3.99 -14.02
CA ALA A 91 5.47 -2.83 -14.36
C ALA A 91 6.23 -1.49 -14.23
N ALA A 92 7.36 -1.47 -13.53
CA ALA A 92 8.20 -0.30 -13.31
C ALA A 92 9.03 0.05 -14.54
N GLU A 93 9.15 1.34 -14.86
CA GLU A 93 10.15 1.82 -15.81
C GLU A 93 11.55 1.88 -15.15
N PRO A 94 12.65 1.87 -15.93
CA PRO A 94 13.99 2.04 -15.37
C PRO A 94 14.09 3.31 -14.50
N GLY A 95 14.65 3.18 -13.30
CA GLY A 95 14.74 4.28 -12.33
C GLY A 95 13.46 4.64 -11.60
N ALA A 96 12.38 3.85 -11.76
CA ALA A 96 11.11 4.08 -11.07
C ALA A 96 11.27 4.11 -9.54
N SER A 97 10.51 4.97 -8.88
CA SER A 97 10.45 5.06 -7.42
C SER A 97 9.38 4.13 -6.85
N TYR A 98 9.67 3.51 -5.73
CA TYR A 98 8.76 2.64 -4.97
C TYR A 98 8.63 3.12 -3.53
N PHE A 99 7.39 3.31 -3.08
CA PHE A 99 7.07 3.75 -1.71
C PHE A 99 6.17 2.73 -1.03
N VAL A 100 6.53 2.37 0.21
CA VAL A 100 5.75 1.41 1.01
C VAL A 100 5.44 2.00 2.38
N LEU A 101 4.16 1.98 2.77
CA LEU A 101 3.72 2.25 4.13
C LEU A 101 3.15 0.95 4.72
N VAL A 102 3.81 0.39 5.72
CA VAL A 102 3.51 -0.94 6.27
C VAL A 102 3.51 -0.92 7.80
N PHE A 103 2.64 -1.71 8.46
CA PHE A 103 2.65 -1.82 9.91
C PHE A 103 3.96 -2.40 10.46
N ASP A 104 4.42 -1.81 11.57
CA ASP A 104 5.53 -2.34 12.37
C ASP A 104 5.07 -3.55 13.20
N LYS A 105 5.81 -4.64 13.12
CA LYS A 105 5.60 -5.88 13.87
C LYS A 105 5.64 -5.68 15.38
N ALA A 106 6.35 -4.66 15.87
CA ALA A 106 6.34 -4.30 17.29
C ALA A 106 4.96 -3.82 17.78
N ALA A 107 4.13 -3.29 16.87
CA ALA A 107 2.77 -2.88 17.16
C ALA A 107 1.72 -3.95 16.88
N ILE A 108 2.00 -4.89 15.95
CA ILE A 108 1.13 -6.02 15.59
C ILE A 108 2.00 -7.28 15.52
N PRO A 109 2.22 -7.99 16.64
CA PRO A 109 3.22 -9.06 16.69
C PRO A 109 2.80 -10.35 15.99
N GLU A 110 1.49 -10.63 15.86
CA GLU A 110 0.97 -11.91 15.39
C GLU A 110 -0.25 -11.76 14.49
N GLY A 111 -0.38 -12.69 13.52
CA GLY A 111 -1.55 -12.86 12.66
C GLY A 111 -1.68 -11.80 11.57
N PRO A 112 -2.77 -11.85 10.80
CA PRO A 112 -3.11 -10.79 9.86
C PRO A 112 -3.59 -9.53 10.61
N PRO A 113 -3.23 -8.30 10.17
CA PRO A 113 -2.31 -8.06 9.05
C PRO A 113 -0.87 -8.50 9.38
N TYR A 114 -0.16 -9.03 8.37
CA TYR A 114 1.20 -9.57 8.51
C TYR A 114 2.24 -8.44 8.56
N ALA A 115 2.27 -7.73 9.68
CA ALA A 115 3.22 -6.65 9.94
C ALA A 115 4.68 -7.15 9.84
N VAL A 116 5.62 -6.23 9.62
CA VAL A 116 7.03 -6.56 9.41
C VAL A 116 7.94 -5.79 10.35
N THR A 117 9.11 -6.36 10.63
CA THR A 117 10.24 -5.59 11.17
C THR A 117 10.91 -4.81 10.04
N GLU A 118 11.77 -3.83 10.38
CA GLU A 118 12.60 -3.15 9.39
C GLU A 118 13.45 -4.13 8.58
N ASP A 119 14.07 -5.11 9.26
CA ASP A 119 14.92 -6.11 8.61
C ASP A 119 14.12 -7.02 7.66
N GLU A 120 12.93 -7.49 8.05
CA GLU A 120 12.06 -8.29 7.18
C GLU A 120 11.66 -7.49 5.91
N LEU A 121 11.30 -6.22 6.06
CA LEU A 121 10.98 -5.34 4.93
C LEU A 121 12.19 -5.16 4.02
N ARG A 122 13.35 -4.87 4.60
CA ARG A 122 14.62 -4.72 3.90
C ARG A 122 14.99 -5.98 3.11
N GLN A 123 14.91 -7.15 3.72
CA GLN A 123 15.24 -8.44 3.08
C GLN A 123 14.37 -8.75 1.87
N VAL A 124 13.09 -8.39 1.90
CA VAL A 124 12.19 -8.64 0.77
C VAL A 124 12.44 -7.64 -0.35
N VAL A 125 12.49 -6.35 -0.03
CA VAL A 125 12.56 -5.28 -1.04
C VAL A 125 13.92 -5.21 -1.71
N SER A 126 15.03 -5.39 -0.97
CA SER A 126 16.39 -5.28 -1.50
C SER A 126 16.77 -6.34 -2.52
N LYS A 127 15.97 -7.38 -2.70
CA LYS A 127 16.17 -8.37 -3.78
C LYS A 127 15.92 -7.77 -5.16
N TYR A 128 15.11 -6.72 -5.24
CA TYR A 128 14.60 -6.15 -6.49
C TYR A 128 14.85 -4.65 -6.63
N TRP A 129 14.96 -3.94 -5.52
CA TRP A 129 15.02 -2.48 -5.45
C TRP A 129 16.26 -2.03 -4.69
N VAL A 130 16.81 -0.89 -5.08
CA VAL A 130 17.82 -0.18 -4.29
C VAL A 130 17.06 0.65 -3.25
N ILE A 131 17.25 0.32 -1.97
CA ILE A 131 16.57 1.00 -0.87
C ILE A 131 17.29 2.32 -0.58
N ASP A 132 16.56 3.43 -0.67
CA ASP A 132 17.06 4.77 -0.33
C ASP A 132 16.94 5.03 1.17
N GLU A 133 15.77 4.74 1.75
CA GLU A 133 15.49 4.98 3.16
C GLU A 133 14.43 4.02 3.70
N ILE A 134 14.57 3.60 4.96
CA ILE A 134 13.48 3.04 5.79
C ILE A 134 13.45 3.85 7.07
N LYS A 135 12.30 4.40 7.43
CA LYS A 135 12.15 5.20 8.63
C LYS A 135 10.87 4.89 9.38
N PRO A 136 10.86 5.12 10.72
CA PRO A 136 9.64 5.03 11.50
C PRO A 136 8.56 5.96 10.96
N ALA A 137 7.34 5.45 10.91
CA ALA A 137 6.16 6.17 10.44
C ALA A 137 4.93 5.79 11.29
N ARG A 138 3.77 6.31 10.91
CA ARG A 138 2.51 5.97 11.58
C ARG A 138 1.38 5.87 10.56
N ILE A 139 0.55 4.86 10.72
CA ILE A 139 -0.70 4.72 9.99
C ILE A 139 -1.83 5.26 10.89
N TYR A 140 -2.54 6.25 10.38
CA TYR A 140 -3.68 6.88 11.06
C TYR A 140 -4.98 6.33 10.51
N ALA A 141 -5.89 5.90 11.40
CA ALA A 141 -7.22 5.46 11.02
C ALA A 141 -8.24 5.74 12.12
N ASN A 142 -9.51 5.66 11.76
CA ASN A 142 -10.63 5.83 12.68
C ASN A 142 -11.06 4.47 13.24
N TRP A 143 -10.22 3.86 14.09
CA TRP A 143 -10.62 2.65 14.80
C TRP A 143 -11.71 2.97 15.82
N PRO A 144 -12.80 2.18 15.86
CA PRO A 144 -13.83 2.32 16.90
C PRO A 144 -13.24 2.21 18.31
N GLU A 145 -13.94 2.76 19.30
CA GLU A 145 -13.62 2.46 20.70
C GLU A 145 -13.77 0.96 20.95
N GLY A 146 -12.86 0.38 21.75
CA GLY A 146 -12.88 -1.04 22.03
C GLY A 146 -12.52 -1.95 20.85
N TYR A 147 -12.00 -1.40 19.74
CA TYR A 147 -11.64 -2.21 18.55
C TYR A 147 -10.77 -3.42 18.88
N THR A 148 -9.78 -3.24 19.76
CA THR A 148 -8.87 -4.32 20.18
C THR A 148 -9.51 -5.34 21.13
N GLU A 149 -10.70 -5.08 21.64
CA GLU A 149 -11.50 -5.93 22.51
C GLU A 149 -12.50 -6.80 21.71
N ILE A 150 -12.69 -6.49 20.42
CA ILE A 150 -13.57 -7.26 19.53
C ILE A 150 -12.99 -8.67 19.33
N PRO A 151 -13.75 -9.76 19.59
CA PRO A 151 -13.28 -11.11 19.32
C PRO A 151 -12.81 -11.28 17.87
N GLY A 152 -11.58 -11.75 17.68
CA GLY A 152 -10.98 -11.92 16.35
C GLY A 152 -10.33 -10.67 15.74
N ALA A 153 -10.43 -9.50 16.37
CA ALA A 153 -9.68 -8.32 15.96
C ALA A 153 -8.17 -8.54 16.16
N PRO A 154 -7.33 -7.99 15.25
CA PRO A 154 -5.90 -8.04 15.44
C PRO A 154 -5.48 -7.39 16.76
N ARG A 155 -4.57 -8.03 17.48
CA ARG A 155 -3.93 -7.40 18.65
C ARG A 155 -2.98 -6.33 18.17
N MET A 156 -3.35 -5.05 18.31
CA MET A 156 -2.52 -3.94 17.89
C MET A 156 -2.39 -2.87 18.98
N LYS A 157 -1.22 -2.25 19.03
CA LYS A 157 -0.95 -1.12 19.92
C LYS A 157 -1.41 0.18 19.26
N ILE A 158 -2.66 0.58 19.55
CA ILE A 158 -3.21 1.86 19.07
C ILE A 158 -2.77 2.97 20.04
N GLU A 159 -2.12 3.99 19.53
CA GLU A 159 -1.76 5.19 20.26
C GLU A 159 -2.69 6.34 19.88
N VAL A 160 -3.09 7.12 20.89
CA VAL A 160 -3.96 8.30 20.71
C VAL A 160 -3.08 9.55 20.88
N ALA A 161 -3.00 10.35 19.82
CA ALA A 161 -2.30 11.62 19.86
C ALA A 161 -3.10 12.68 20.66
N PRO A 162 -2.47 13.78 21.14
CA PRO A 162 -3.14 14.84 21.89
C PRO A 162 -4.35 15.46 21.17
N ASN A 163 -4.37 15.42 19.84
CA ASN A 163 -5.49 15.89 19.01
C ASN A 163 -6.60 14.84 18.81
N GLY A 164 -6.56 13.73 19.55
CA GLY A 164 -7.52 12.63 19.47
C GLY A 164 -7.35 11.68 18.28
N ARG A 165 -6.37 11.90 17.38
CA ARG A 165 -6.11 11.00 16.25
C ARG A 165 -5.50 9.68 16.73
N LYS A 166 -6.09 8.58 16.32
CA LYS A 166 -5.58 7.23 16.60
C LYS A 166 -4.55 6.84 15.52
N SER A 167 -3.48 6.16 15.92
CA SER A 167 -2.46 5.68 15.00
C SER A 167 -1.78 4.41 15.51
N VAL A 168 -1.19 3.66 14.59
CA VAL A 168 -0.38 2.48 14.85
C VAL A 168 1.01 2.68 14.26
N ALA A 169 2.05 2.21 14.94
CA ALA A 169 3.43 2.31 14.45
C ALA A 169 3.59 1.57 13.11
N ALA A 170 4.39 2.14 12.24
CA ALA A 170 4.60 1.70 10.88
C ALA A 170 6.02 2.00 10.41
N TRP A 171 6.40 1.42 9.28
CA TRP A 171 7.59 1.76 8.50
C TRP A 171 7.19 2.46 7.21
N LEU A 172 7.90 3.51 6.86
CA LEU A 172 7.86 4.13 5.52
C LEU A 172 9.18 3.82 4.82
N LEU A 173 9.08 3.11 3.70
CA LEU A 173 10.21 2.79 2.84
C LEU A 173 10.13 3.61 1.55
N SER A 174 11.27 4.13 1.10
CA SER A 174 11.50 4.61 -0.26
C SER A 174 12.64 3.82 -0.91
N ALA A 175 12.45 3.49 -2.19
CA ALA A 175 13.41 2.75 -2.99
C ALA A 175 13.29 3.14 -4.46
N HIS A 176 14.27 2.79 -5.28
CA HIS A 176 14.22 2.95 -6.73
C HIS A 176 14.68 1.69 -7.45
N LEU A 177 14.23 1.54 -8.69
CA LEU A 177 14.68 0.46 -9.57
C LEU A 177 16.04 0.83 -10.15
N GLY A 178 17.05 0.00 -9.89
CA GLY A 178 18.42 0.20 -10.37
C GLY A 178 18.61 -0.11 -11.87
#